data_01b476114e6bced9832561d1f05451ec
#
_entry.id   01b476114e6bced9832561d1f05451ec
#
_cell.length_a   1.000
_cell.length_b   1.000
_cell.length_c   1.000
_cell.angle_alpha   90.00
_cell.angle_beta   90.00
_cell.angle_gamma   90.00
#
_symmetry.space_group_name_H-M   'P 1'
#
loop_
_entity.id
_entity.type
_entity.pdbx_description
1 polymer ?
#
loop_
_entity_poly.entity_id
_entity_poly.type
_entity_poly.pdbx_seq_one_letter_code
_entity_poly.pdbx_strand_id
1 'polypeptide(L)'
;MSGKVFFATAGMGRKVQAQALVAKDGFSARYDLDRARGVFARPEHKLAGESYVGRVLVLDAAKGGVATAWMLHEMTARGIVPAALVLNAVNPIMVQGAALADFTMISGFDLDITQAIPNGVMVEVDPTGARALIRLID
;
A
#
# COMPACT_ATOMS: atom_id res chain seq x y z
N MET A 1 -4.84 -19.81 3.00
CA MET A 1 -3.91 -20.86 2.57
C MET A 1 -2.60 -20.24 2.18
N SER A 2 -1.50 -20.72 2.73
CA SER A 2 -0.20 -20.16 2.46
C SER A 2 0.25 -20.44 1.02
N GLY A 3 1.10 -19.56 0.50
CA GLY A 3 1.67 -19.70 -0.84
C GLY A 3 0.80 -19.17 -1.98
N LYS A 4 -0.42 -18.72 -1.71
CA LYS A 4 -1.25 -18.12 -2.75
C LYS A 4 -0.63 -16.82 -3.23
N VAL A 5 -0.48 -16.66 -4.55
CA VAL A 5 0.26 -15.55 -5.15
C VAL A 5 -0.62 -14.81 -6.14
N PHE A 6 -0.53 -13.48 -6.13
CA PHE A 6 -1.21 -12.60 -7.08
C PHE A 6 -0.17 -11.71 -7.75
N PHE A 7 -0.15 -11.69 -9.08
CA PHE A 7 0.84 -10.93 -9.83
C PHE A 7 0.32 -9.56 -10.20
N ALA A 8 1.18 -8.56 -10.07
CA ALA A 8 0.91 -7.18 -10.43
C ALA A 8 1.58 -6.83 -11.76
N THR A 9 1.05 -5.82 -12.45
CA THR A 9 1.62 -5.35 -13.70
C THR A 9 2.78 -4.38 -13.50
N ALA A 10 2.85 -3.73 -12.34
CA ALA A 10 3.91 -2.77 -12.03
C ALA A 10 4.30 -2.86 -10.57
N GLY A 11 5.58 -2.59 -10.29
CA GLY A 11 6.05 -2.59 -8.92
C GLY A 11 7.39 -1.88 -8.79
N MET A 12 7.69 -1.45 -7.56
CA MET A 12 8.94 -0.80 -7.21
C MET A 12 9.22 -0.97 -5.74
N GLY A 13 10.47 -0.72 -5.36
CA GLY A 13 10.91 -0.83 -3.98
C GLY A 13 11.56 -2.17 -3.68
N ARG A 14 11.48 -2.56 -2.43
CA ARG A 14 12.12 -3.79 -1.94
C ARG A 14 11.08 -4.80 -1.47
N LYS A 15 11.51 -6.05 -1.32
CA LYS A 15 10.66 -7.09 -0.75
C LYS A 15 10.38 -6.78 0.72
N VAL A 16 9.11 -6.86 1.13
CA VAL A 16 8.69 -6.66 2.51
C VAL A 16 7.72 -7.73 2.93
N GLN A 17 7.69 -8.03 4.23
CA GLN A 17 6.71 -8.92 4.85
C GLN A 17 6.06 -8.19 6.00
N ALA A 18 4.72 -8.15 6.03
CA ALA A 18 3.98 -7.52 7.11
C ALA A 18 2.53 -7.96 7.07
N GLN A 19 1.80 -7.57 8.10
CA GLN A 19 0.37 -7.84 8.19
C GLN A 19 -0.41 -6.94 7.24
N ALA A 20 -1.34 -7.51 6.50
CA ALA A 20 -2.18 -6.76 5.57
C ALA A 20 -3.28 -6.00 6.30
N LEU A 21 -3.51 -4.77 5.87
CA LEU A 21 -4.66 -3.96 6.26
C LEU A 21 -5.45 -3.67 4.98
N VAL A 22 -6.63 -4.26 4.85
CA VAL A 22 -7.35 -4.36 3.58
C VAL A 22 -8.69 -3.65 3.65
N ALA A 23 -8.97 -2.83 2.65
CA ALA A 23 -10.31 -2.26 2.48
C ALA A 23 -10.53 -1.86 1.02
N LYS A 24 -11.78 -1.97 0.56
CA LYS A 24 -12.14 -1.43 -0.75
C LYS A 24 -12.42 0.06 -0.62
N ASP A 25 -11.36 0.83 -0.52
CA ASP A 25 -11.40 2.28 -0.39
C ASP A 25 -10.11 2.83 -0.98
N GLY A 26 -10.02 4.15 -1.09
CA GLY A 26 -8.86 4.81 -1.68
C GLY A 26 -7.77 5.09 -0.67
N PHE A 27 -6.63 5.53 -1.19
CA PHE A 27 -5.53 6.04 -0.39
C PHE A 27 -5.26 7.48 -0.77
N SER A 28 -5.34 8.38 0.23
CA SER A 28 -4.91 9.77 0.09
C SER A 28 -4.15 10.15 1.36
N ALA A 29 -2.84 10.34 1.22
CA ALA A 29 -2.02 10.71 2.37
C ALA A 29 -2.45 12.04 2.97
N ARG A 30 -3.02 12.93 2.15
CA ARG A 30 -3.41 14.26 2.58
C ARG A 30 -4.73 14.27 3.35
N TYR A 31 -5.73 13.51 2.86
CA TYR A 31 -7.10 13.62 3.38
C TYR A 31 -7.51 12.47 4.28
N ASP A 32 -6.91 11.31 4.12
CA ASP A 32 -7.34 10.10 4.85
C ASP A 32 -6.57 9.86 6.14
N LEU A 33 -5.37 10.42 6.28
CA LEU A 33 -4.44 10.04 7.34
C LEU A 33 -4.19 11.16 8.34
N ASP A 34 -4.03 10.77 9.60
CA ASP A 34 -3.32 11.58 10.61
C ASP A 34 -1.87 11.10 10.58
N ARG A 35 -1.01 11.84 9.87
CA ARG A 35 0.36 11.42 9.61
C ARG A 35 1.27 11.54 10.83
N ALA A 36 0.88 12.33 11.83
CA ALA A 36 1.64 12.42 13.06
C ALA A 36 1.40 11.21 13.96
N ARG A 37 0.16 10.68 13.96
CA ARG A 37 -0.23 9.54 14.80
C ARG A 37 -0.14 8.21 14.09
N GLY A 38 -0.05 8.20 12.76
CA GLY A 38 0.05 6.98 11.98
C GLY A 38 -1.25 6.21 11.85
N VAL A 39 -2.38 6.90 11.79
CA VAL A 39 -3.70 6.27 11.72
C VAL A 39 -4.53 6.87 10.60
N PHE A 40 -5.53 6.10 10.15
CA PHE A 40 -6.57 6.62 9.26
C PHE A 40 -7.52 7.49 10.08
N ALA A 41 -7.64 8.75 9.69
CA ALA A 41 -8.37 9.75 10.47
C ALA A 41 -9.69 10.19 9.83
N ARG A 42 -9.86 10.06 8.51
CA ARG A 42 -11.11 10.48 7.86
C ARG A 42 -12.24 9.57 8.31
N PRO A 43 -13.30 10.10 8.94
CA PRO A 43 -14.35 9.24 9.53
C PRO A 43 -15.07 8.34 8.52
N GLU A 44 -15.19 8.78 7.27
CA GLU A 44 -15.86 8.01 6.21
C GLU A 44 -15.00 6.89 5.63
N HIS A 45 -13.71 6.88 5.91
CA HIS A 45 -12.83 5.82 5.39
C HIS A 45 -13.13 4.50 6.11
N LYS A 46 -13.11 3.41 5.34
CA LYS A 46 -13.40 2.08 5.89
C LYS A 46 -12.39 1.64 6.95
N LEU A 47 -11.19 2.23 6.94
CA LEU A 47 -10.13 1.94 7.92
C LEU A 47 -10.01 2.99 9.00
N ALA A 48 -11.00 3.88 9.16
CA ALA A 48 -10.95 4.94 10.17
C ALA A 48 -10.60 4.38 11.55
N GLY A 49 -9.59 4.98 12.19
CA GLY A 49 -9.11 4.54 13.50
C GLY A 49 -8.01 3.48 13.47
N GLU A 50 -7.77 2.84 12.32
CA GLU A 50 -6.73 1.80 12.20
C GLU A 50 -5.35 2.41 11.99
N SER A 51 -4.34 1.83 12.61
CA SER A 51 -2.94 2.22 12.37
C SER A 51 -2.45 1.61 11.06
N TYR A 52 -1.79 2.41 10.24
CA TYR A 52 -1.17 1.94 9.01
C TYR A 52 0.33 1.66 9.16
N VAL A 53 0.92 2.01 10.29
CA VAL A 53 2.38 1.94 10.46
C VAL A 53 2.85 0.51 10.38
N GLY A 54 3.81 0.25 9.51
CA GLY A 54 4.41 -1.07 9.34
C GLY A 54 3.47 -2.12 8.74
N ARG A 55 2.32 -1.71 8.22
CA ARG A 55 1.33 -2.62 7.62
C ARG A 55 1.41 -2.55 6.10
N VAL A 56 1.07 -3.66 5.44
CA VAL A 56 0.86 -3.64 3.99
C VAL A 56 -0.57 -3.19 3.72
N LEU A 57 -0.72 -2.00 3.14
CA LEU A 57 -2.05 -1.46 2.83
C LEU A 57 -2.50 -2.00 1.48
N VAL A 58 -3.62 -2.72 1.48
CA VAL A 58 -4.25 -3.26 0.27
C VAL A 58 -5.53 -2.46 0.03
N LEU A 59 -5.47 -1.54 -0.91
CA LEU A 59 -6.54 -0.58 -1.17
C LEU A 59 -6.87 -0.54 -2.66
N ASP A 60 -7.94 0.16 -3.03
CA ASP A 60 -8.39 0.19 -4.41
C ASP A 60 -7.52 1.08 -5.29
N ALA A 61 -7.41 2.36 -4.96
CA ALA A 61 -6.66 3.30 -5.79
C ALA A 61 -6.03 4.39 -4.94
N ALA A 62 -4.86 4.87 -5.37
CA ALA A 62 -4.24 6.03 -4.75
C ALA A 62 -4.81 7.30 -5.39
N LYS A 63 -5.15 8.27 -4.56
CA LYS A 63 -5.65 9.58 -4.97
C LYS A 63 -4.59 10.65 -4.71
N GLY A 64 -4.67 11.73 -5.47
CA GLY A 64 -3.75 12.84 -5.33
C GLY A 64 -2.64 12.77 -6.37
N GLY A 65 -1.70 13.70 -6.26
CA GLY A 65 -0.62 13.83 -7.22
C GLY A 65 0.68 14.18 -6.52
N VAL A 66 1.30 15.30 -6.91
CA VAL A 66 2.61 15.73 -6.39
C VAL A 66 2.58 15.86 -4.87
N ALA A 67 1.52 16.45 -4.29
CA ALA A 67 1.45 16.65 -2.86
C ALA A 67 1.45 15.31 -2.10
N THR A 68 0.70 14.32 -2.59
CA THR A 68 0.69 13.00 -1.97
C THR A 68 2.04 12.32 -2.06
N ALA A 69 2.74 12.47 -3.18
CA ALA A 69 4.08 11.92 -3.37
C ALA A 69 5.07 12.51 -2.35
N TRP A 70 5.03 13.82 -2.15
CA TRP A 70 5.88 14.47 -1.15
C TRP A 70 5.55 14.04 0.28
N MET A 71 4.25 13.86 0.58
CA MET A 71 3.83 13.39 1.89
C MET A 71 4.32 11.98 2.17
N LEU A 72 4.31 11.11 1.17
CA LEU A 72 4.83 9.75 1.31
C LEU A 72 6.33 9.78 1.61
N HIS A 73 7.08 10.65 0.95
CA HIS A 73 8.50 10.84 1.22
C HIS A 73 8.72 11.30 2.67
N GLU A 74 7.94 12.27 3.14
CA GLU A 74 8.03 12.76 4.51
C GLU A 74 7.71 11.67 5.53
N MET A 75 6.65 10.88 5.28
CA MET A 75 6.28 9.77 6.16
C MET A 75 7.42 8.76 6.27
N THR A 76 8.07 8.46 5.15
CA THR A 76 9.21 7.55 5.12
C THR A 76 10.37 8.09 5.95
N ALA A 77 10.67 9.39 5.82
CA ALA A 77 11.74 10.03 6.58
C ALA A 77 11.47 10.01 8.09
N ARG A 78 10.21 10.09 8.50
CA ARG A 78 9.82 10.08 9.91
C ARG A 78 9.67 8.67 10.48
N GLY A 79 9.62 7.65 9.64
CA GLY A 79 9.38 6.28 10.08
C GLY A 79 7.92 5.99 10.44
N ILE A 80 6.99 6.90 10.15
CA ILE A 80 5.55 6.71 10.40
C ILE A 80 4.90 6.45 9.04
N VAL A 81 5.10 5.26 8.52
CA VAL A 81 4.80 4.92 7.14
C VAL A 81 4.33 3.48 7.07
N PRO A 82 3.43 3.14 6.13
CA PRO A 82 3.13 1.72 5.89
C PRO A 82 4.35 0.99 5.34
N ALA A 83 4.35 -0.33 5.45
CA ALA A 83 5.42 -1.15 4.88
C ALA A 83 5.36 -1.17 3.35
N ALA A 84 4.16 -1.15 2.79
CA ALA A 84 3.95 -1.16 1.34
C ALA A 84 2.54 -0.71 0.99
N LEU A 85 2.35 -0.30 -0.26
CA LEU A 85 1.03 -0.08 -0.85
C LEU A 85 0.79 -1.12 -1.94
N VAL A 86 -0.37 -1.74 -1.90
CA VAL A 86 -0.84 -2.70 -2.92
C VAL A 86 -2.18 -2.18 -3.42
N LEU A 87 -2.24 -1.84 -4.71
CA LEU A 87 -3.36 -1.09 -5.27
C LEU A 87 -3.86 -1.73 -6.55
N ASN A 88 -5.17 -1.63 -6.81
CA ASN A 88 -5.70 -1.99 -8.11
C ASN A 88 -5.23 -1.01 -9.19
N ALA A 89 -5.16 0.27 -8.85
CA ALA A 89 -4.76 1.32 -9.80
C ALA A 89 -3.98 2.43 -9.11
N VAL A 90 -3.05 3.03 -9.86
CA VAL A 90 -2.25 4.15 -9.35
C VAL A 90 -1.88 5.07 -10.52
N ASN A 91 -1.73 6.38 -10.27
CA ASN A 91 -1.30 7.30 -11.30
C ASN A 91 0.24 7.41 -11.36
N PRO A 92 0.81 7.85 -12.51
CA PRO A 92 2.26 7.91 -12.68
C PRO A 92 2.99 8.85 -11.71
N ILE A 93 2.34 9.92 -11.25
CA ILE A 93 2.95 10.87 -10.31
C ILE A 93 3.20 10.19 -8.98
N MET A 94 2.23 9.39 -8.51
CA MET A 94 2.36 8.63 -7.28
C MET A 94 3.46 7.58 -7.39
N VAL A 95 3.58 6.94 -8.55
CA VAL A 95 4.65 5.96 -8.83
C VAL A 95 6.02 6.62 -8.69
N GLN A 96 6.20 7.81 -9.28
CA GLN A 96 7.46 8.54 -9.16
C GLN A 96 7.77 8.91 -7.70
N GLY A 97 6.76 9.35 -6.96
CA GLY A 97 6.93 9.69 -5.55
C GLY A 97 7.37 8.50 -4.72
N ALA A 98 6.76 7.35 -4.95
CA ALA A 98 7.14 6.12 -4.24
C ALA A 98 8.58 5.71 -4.56
N ALA A 99 8.99 5.84 -5.83
CA ALA A 99 10.35 5.52 -6.25
C ALA A 99 11.37 6.44 -5.56
N LEU A 100 11.10 7.74 -5.51
CA LEU A 100 11.99 8.70 -4.86
C LEU A 100 12.08 8.48 -3.35
N ALA A 101 11.03 8.00 -2.73
CA ALA A 101 11.00 7.69 -1.30
C ALA A 101 11.57 6.30 -0.98
N ASP A 102 11.99 5.54 -1.98
CA ASP A 102 12.40 4.14 -1.85
C ASP A 102 11.30 3.31 -1.16
N PHE A 103 10.06 3.54 -1.54
CA PHE A 103 8.89 2.95 -0.91
C PHE A 103 8.34 1.81 -1.77
N THR A 104 8.00 0.69 -1.14
CA THR A 104 7.48 -0.48 -1.84
C THR A 104 6.03 -0.26 -2.25
N MET A 105 5.75 -0.40 -3.55
CA MET A 105 4.40 -0.30 -4.09
C MET A 105 4.25 -1.22 -5.28
N ILE A 106 3.14 -1.96 -5.33
CA ILE A 106 2.77 -2.74 -6.51
C ILE A 106 1.33 -2.41 -6.89
N SER A 107 1.03 -2.52 -8.17
CA SER A 107 -0.31 -2.18 -8.68
C SER A 107 -0.66 -2.92 -9.96
N GLY A 108 -1.96 -2.98 -10.26
CA GLY A 108 -2.46 -3.54 -11.49
C GLY A 108 -2.60 -5.06 -11.44
N PHE A 109 -3.79 -5.55 -11.09
CA PHE A 109 -4.08 -6.98 -10.97
C PHE A 109 -5.20 -7.36 -11.93
N ASP A 110 -5.28 -8.65 -12.29
CA ASP A 110 -6.35 -9.17 -13.13
C ASP A 110 -7.70 -9.25 -12.41
N LEU A 111 -7.67 -9.03 -11.10
CA LEU A 111 -8.86 -9.12 -10.25
C LEU A 111 -8.84 -7.94 -9.27
N ASP A 112 -9.89 -7.81 -8.47
CA ASP A 112 -9.92 -6.81 -7.39
C ASP A 112 -9.08 -7.34 -6.23
N ILE A 113 -7.90 -6.76 -6.03
CA ILE A 113 -6.96 -7.23 -5.02
C ILE A 113 -7.53 -7.07 -3.60
N THR A 114 -8.42 -6.10 -3.39
CA THR A 114 -9.03 -5.88 -2.07
C THR A 114 -10.01 -7.00 -1.69
N GLN A 115 -10.48 -7.76 -2.67
CA GLN A 115 -11.33 -8.92 -2.43
C GLN A 115 -10.54 -10.22 -2.33
N ALA A 116 -9.31 -10.23 -2.84
CA ALA A 116 -8.48 -11.42 -2.90
C ALA A 116 -7.66 -11.64 -1.62
N ILE A 117 -7.29 -10.57 -0.92
CA ILE A 117 -6.44 -10.64 0.28
C ILE A 117 -7.32 -10.47 1.51
N PRO A 118 -7.39 -11.47 2.40
CA PRO A 118 -8.11 -11.30 3.66
C PRO A 118 -7.43 -10.27 4.56
N ASN A 119 -8.23 -9.45 5.24
CA ASN A 119 -7.70 -8.47 6.17
C ASN A 119 -7.01 -9.16 7.35
N GLY A 120 -5.86 -8.66 7.74
CA GLY A 120 -5.14 -9.13 8.93
C GLY A 120 -4.17 -10.28 8.70
N VAL A 121 -4.12 -10.85 7.48
CA VAL A 121 -3.18 -11.95 7.20
C VAL A 121 -1.78 -11.41 6.97
N MET A 122 -0.78 -12.25 7.21
CA MET A 122 0.60 -11.93 6.86
C MET A 122 0.80 -12.11 5.36
N VAL A 123 1.46 -11.14 4.74
CA VAL A 123 1.76 -11.17 3.31
C VAL A 123 3.20 -10.80 3.04
N GLU A 124 3.72 -11.26 1.90
CA GLU A 124 4.99 -10.81 1.35
C GLU A 124 4.70 -10.04 0.07
N VAL A 125 5.24 -8.83 -0.04
CA VAL A 125 5.18 -8.03 -1.26
C VAL A 125 6.57 -8.03 -1.88
N ASP A 126 6.68 -8.54 -3.09
CA ASP A 126 7.96 -8.66 -3.78
C ASP A 126 7.89 -7.99 -5.15
N PRO A 127 8.44 -6.76 -5.27
CA PRO A 127 8.49 -6.07 -6.56
C PRO A 127 9.74 -6.39 -7.37
N THR A 128 10.65 -7.23 -6.86
CA THR A 128 12.02 -7.37 -7.40
C THR A 128 12.20 -8.45 -8.46
N GLY A 129 11.27 -9.38 -8.58
CA GLY A 129 11.39 -10.48 -9.53
C GLY A 129 10.99 -10.08 -10.95
N ALA A 130 10.89 -11.07 -11.84
CA ALA A 130 10.46 -10.85 -13.22
C ALA A 130 9.06 -10.24 -13.29
N ARG A 131 8.22 -10.55 -12.29
CA ARG A 131 6.91 -9.95 -12.11
C ARG A 131 6.75 -9.58 -10.64
N ALA A 132 6.22 -8.37 -10.40
CA ALA A 132 5.85 -7.97 -9.04
C ALA A 132 4.71 -8.86 -8.54
N LEU A 133 4.73 -9.17 -7.24
CA LEU A 133 3.71 -10.06 -6.67
C LEU A 133 3.42 -9.75 -5.20
N ILE A 134 2.25 -10.21 -4.74
CA ILE A 134 1.93 -10.33 -3.33
C ILE A 134 1.60 -11.80 -3.04
N ARG A 135 2.15 -12.32 -1.95
CA ARG A 135 1.99 -13.72 -1.54
C ARG A 135 1.42 -13.80 -0.13
N LEU A 136 0.42 -14.67 0.05
CA LEU A 136 -0.10 -14.96 1.39
C LEU A 136 0.88 -15.86 2.14
N ILE A 137 1.17 -15.49 3.38
CA ILE A 137 2.04 -16.26 4.28
C ILE A 137 1.22 -16.63 5.50
N ASP A 138 1.30 -17.87 5.92
CA ASP A 138 0.65 -18.31 7.15
C ASP A 138 1.53 -18.09 8.35
#